data_049d5345dc70c95f9d0641c67c534f11
#
_entry.id   049d5345dc70c95f9d0641c67c534f11
#
_cell.length_a   1.000
_cell.length_b   1.000
_cell.length_c   1.000
_cell.angle_alpha   90.00
_cell.angle_beta   90.00
_cell.angle_gamma   90.00
#
_symmetry.space_group_name_H-M   'P 1'
#
loop_
_entity.id
_entity.type
_entity.pdbx_description
1 polymer ?
#
loop_
_entity_poly.entity_id
_entity_poly.type
_entity_poly.pdbx_seq_one_letter_code
_entity_poly.pdbx_strand_id
1 'polypeptide(L)'
;MNNHLLIILTALISILISITLTILILKSKYDKRLSDFQDSVLKKQRDEVQNIYQTMRAWRHDYHNHIQSIKAMLAMQKFEELDAYLATLEQDLDSIDIAIRTGNVGLDAILSSKVSIARKNNIEVNCTAKVPAELKISDVHLCAIVGNLLDNAIEACEKIKGGEDPTRPQKFIRIYIGLFKEQLYISVSNSTNSKHRRRLNELITSKLGEHGFGLRRIDKIAEKYDGFVNRKNEPGIFATEVMLPL
;
A
#
# COMPACT_ATOMS: atom_id res chain seq x y z
N MET A 1 16.84 66.92 20.76
CA MET A 1 17.24 65.51 21.12
C MET A 1 16.04 64.57 21.34
N ASN A 2 14.87 65.05 21.78
CA ASN A 2 13.70 64.20 22.04
C ASN A 2 12.96 63.69 20.79
N ASN A 3 12.93 64.42 19.66
CA ASN A 3 12.16 64.00 18.48
C ASN A 3 12.77 62.80 17.78
N HIS A 4 14.09 62.67 17.73
CA HIS A 4 14.72 61.46 17.12
C HIS A 4 14.47 60.19 17.96
N LEU A 5 14.44 60.33 19.28
CA LEU A 5 14.13 59.22 20.17
C LEU A 5 12.69 58.75 19.99
N LEU A 6 11.74 59.65 19.84
CA LEU A 6 10.33 59.36 19.59
C LEU A 6 10.14 58.65 18.25
N ILE A 7 10.84 59.07 17.19
CA ILE A 7 10.78 58.42 15.85
C ILE A 7 11.33 56.99 15.91
N ILE A 8 12.45 56.79 16.60
CA ILE A 8 13.03 55.47 16.78
C ILE A 8 12.07 54.54 17.58
N LEU A 9 11.45 55.06 18.62
CA LEU A 9 10.51 54.28 19.44
C LEU A 9 9.25 53.85 18.66
N THR A 10 8.68 54.78 17.87
CA THR A 10 7.52 54.49 16.98
C THR A 10 7.87 53.48 15.89
N ALA A 11 9.06 53.54 15.33
CA ALA A 11 9.54 52.57 14.35
C ALA A 11 9.69 51.17 14.95
N LEU A 12 10.28 51.07 16.13
CA LEU A 12 10.40 49.76 16.87
C LEU A 12 9.06 49.17 17.21
N ILE A 13 8.08 49.96 17.68
CA ILE A 13 6.73 49.50 17.97
C ILE A 13 6.05 49.01 16.69
N SER A 14 6.18 49.72 15.57
CA SER A 14 5.63 49.29 14.28
C SER A 14 6.21 48.00 13.78
N ILE A 15 7.52 47.80 13.91
CA ILE A 15 8.19 46.54 13.56
C ILE A 15 7.68 45.39 14.46
N LEU A 16 7.56 45.63 15.78
CA LEU A 16 7.06 44.63 16.71
C LEU A 16 5.61 44.18 16.38
N ILE A 17 4.75 45.16 16.07
CA ILE A 17 3.37 44.90 15.65
C ILE A 17 3.35 44.08 14.32
N SER A 18 4.18 44.44 13.35
CA SER A 18 4.30 43.71 12.09
C SER A 18 4.75 42.26 12.30
N ILE A 19 5.75 42.03 13.15
CA ILE A 19 6.22 40.67 13.46
C ILE A 19 5.13 39.85 14.17
N THR A 20 4.46 40.42 15.17
CA THR A 20 3.39 39.71 15.88
C THR A 20 2.22 39.38 14.96
N LEU A 21 1.82 40.29 14.08
CA LEU A 21 0.77 40.05 13.09
C LEU A 21 1.17 38.93 12.11
N THR A 22 2.42 38.93 11.65
CA THR A 22 2.95 37.90 10.74
C THR A 22 2.95 36.52 11.43
N ILE A 23 3.37 36.44 12.68
CA ILE A 23 3.35 35.21 13.47
C ILE A 23 1.92 34.69 13.64
N LEU A 24 0.95 35.55 13.94
CA LEU A 24 -0.45 35.18 14.09
C LEU A 24 -1.04 34.63 12.78
N ILE A 25 -0.73 35.26 11.65
CA ILE A 25 -1.17 34.80 10.32
C ILE A 25 -0.56 33.43 9.98
N LEU A 26 0.74 33.27 10.23
CA LEU A 26 1.44 32.00 10.01
C LEU A 26 0.87 30.87 10.89
N LYS A 27 0.63 31.16 12.17
CA LYS A 27 0.02 30.22 13.11
C LYS A 27 -1.38 29.80 12.63
N SER A 28 -2.23 30.76 12.28
CA SER A 28 -3.58 30.49 11.76
C SER A 28 -3.56 29.61 10.49
N LYS A 29 -2.63 29.88 9.56
CA LYS A 29 -2.45 29.06 8.35
C LYS A 29 -1.95 27.67 8.70
N TYR A 30 -1.08 27.54 9.69
CA TYR A 30 -0.56 26.24 10.13
C TYR A 30 -1.67 25.41 10.79
N ASP A 31 -2.43 26.01 11.70
CA ASP A 31 -3.54 25.36 12.40
C ASP A 31 -4.61 24.89 11.42
N LYS A 32 -4.94 25.73 10.42
CA LYS A 32 -5.88 25.34 9.35
C LYS A 32 -5.36 24.14 8.54
N ARG A 33 -4.09 24.14 8.12
CA ARG A 33 -3.50 23.01 7.40
C ARG A 33 -3.49 21.72 8.22
N LEU A 34 -3.24 21.84 9.52
CA LEU A 34 -3.27 20.71 10.44
C LEU A 34 -4.67 20.12 10.56
N SER A 35 -5.69 20.98 10.71
CA SER A 35 -7.10 20.59 10.74
C SER A 35 -7.51 19.91 9.42
N ASP A 36 -7.23 20.53 8.27
CA ASP A 36 -7.53 19.96 6.95
C ASP A 36 -6.86 18.58 6.75
N PHE A 37 -5.63 18.42 7.25
CA PHE A 37 -4.93 17.15 7.22
C PHE A 37 -5.61 16.10 8.11
N GLN A 38 -5.97 16.46 9.35
CA GLN A 38 -6.67 15.57 10.27
C GLN A 38 -8.02 15.12 9.70
N ASP A 39 -8.79 16.05 9.13
CA ASP A 39 -10.07 15.76 8.49
C ASP A 39 -9.91 14.82 7.29
N SER A 40 -8.86 15.01 6.49
CA SER A 40 -8.57 14.12 5.36
C SER A 40 -8.23 12.69 5.80
N VAL A 41 -7.46 12.54 6.88
CA VAL A 41 -7.11 11.24 7.46
C VAL A 41 -8.34 10.54 8.04
N LEU A 42 -9.17 11.27 8.80
CA LEU A 42 -10.41 10.74 9.37
C LEU A 42 -11.39 10.32 8.28
N LYS A 43 -11.52 11.13 7.22
CA LYS A 43 -12.36 10.79 6.07
C LYS A 43 -11.88 9.51 5.40
N LYS A 44 -10.58 9.38 5.14
CA LYS A 44 -10.00 8.17 4.55
C LYS A 44 -10.22 6.93 5.42
N GLN A 45 -10.04 7.03 6.72
CA GLN A 45 -10.33 5.93 7.65
C GLN A 45 -11.80 5.53 7.63
N ARG A 46 -12.71 6.51 7.61
CA ARG A 46 -14.15 6.25 7.54
C ARG A 46 -14.52 5.56 6.22
N ASP A 47 -13.98 6.03 5.09
CA ASP A 47 -14.24 5.45 3.78
C ASP A 47 -13.70 4.02 3.68
N GLU A 48 -12.54 3.74 4.30
CA GLU A 48 -11.97 2.40 4.40
C GLU A 48 -12.84 1.46 5.26
N VAL A 49 -13.29 1.90 6.41
CA VAL A 49 -14.24 1.14 7.26
C VAL A 49 -15.55 0.89 6.52
N GLN A 50 -16.07 1.88 5.82
CA GLN A 50 -17.31 1.74 5.04
C GLN A 50 -17.15 0.73 3.89
N ASN A 51 -16.00 0.74 3.23
CA ASN A 51 -15.65 -0.24 2.18
C ASN A 51 -15.58 -1.67 2.74
N ILE A 52 -14.95 -1.84 3.90
CA ILE A 52 -14.91 -3.13 4.61
C ILE A 52 -16.34 -3.61 4.93
N TYR A 53 -17.18 -2.71 5.46
CA TYR A 53 -18.58 -3.05 5.77
C TYR A 53 -19.37 -3.47 4.52
N GLN A 54 -19.20 -2.77 3.41
CA GLN A 54 -19.86 -3.12 2.15
C GLN A 54 -19.39 -4.47 1.61
N THR A 55 -18.09 -4.71 1.65
CA THR A 55 -17.50 -5.99 1.24
C THR A 55 -18.00 -7.15 2.11
N MET A 56 -18.03 -6.97 3.44
CA MET A 56 -18.56 -7.99 4.35
C MET A 56 -20.06 -8.24 4.13
N ARG A 57 -20.83 -7.19 3.81
CA ARG A 57 -22.26 -7.34 3.52
C ARG A 57 -22.49 -8.10 2.22
N ALA A 58 -21.74 -7.82 1.16
CA ALA A 58 -21.78 -8.55 -0.09
C ALA A 58 -21.40 -10.02 0.14
N TRP A 59 -20.29 -10.27 0.81
CA TRP A 59 -19.83 -11.62 1.14
C TRP A 59 -20.87 -12.42 1.94
N ARG A 60 -21.50 -11.80 2.95
CA ARG A 60 -22.56 -12.47 3.72
C ARG A 60 -23.78 -12.80 2.85
N HIS A 61 -24.15 -11.93 1.91
CA HIS A 61 -25.23 -12.17 0.98
C HIS A 61 -24.92 -13.35 0.07
N ASP A 62 -23.72 -13.40 -0.49
CA ASP A 62 -23.29 -14.48 -1.40
C ASP A 62 -23.20 -15.81 -0.66
N TYR A 63 -22.68 -15.81 0.57
CA TYR A 63 -22.64 -16.99 1.41
C TYR A 63 -24.06 -17.53 1.73
N HIS A 64 -25.00 -16.62 1.98
CA HIS A 64 -26.39 -16.97 2.20
C HIS A 64 -27.03 -17.64 0.97
N ASN A 65 -26.74 -17.10 -0.21
CA ASN A 65 -27.21 -17.65 -1.49
C ASN A 65 -26.64 -19.06 -1.74
N HIS A 66 -25.34 -19.28 -1.46
CA HIS A 66 -24.72 -20.60 -1.57
C HIS A 66 -25.41 -21.61 -0.64
N ILE A 67 -25.66 -21.25 0.62
CA ILE A 67 -26.35 -22.12 1.57
C ILE A 67 -27.79 -22.42 1.13
N GLN A 68 -28.51 -21.44 0.59
CA GLN A 68 -29.85 -21.66 0.05
C GLN A 68 -29.85 -22.61 -1.13
N SER A 69 -28.92 -22.45 -2.06
CA SER A 69 -28.77 -23.36 -3.21
C SER A 69 -28.49 -24.79 -2.76
N ILE A 70 -27.57 -24.98 -1.82
CA ILE A 70 -27.25 -26.29 -1.24
C ILE A 70 -28.52 -26.92 -0.60
N LYS A 71 -29.27 -26.16 0.21
CA LYS A 71 -30.49 -26.62 0.83
C LYS A 71 -31.56 -27.00 -0.18
N ALA A 72 -31.70 -26.22 -1.25
CA ALA A 72 -32.68 -26.50 -2.31
C ALA A 72 -32.33 -27.79 -3.07
N MET A 73 -31.07 -28.00 -3.44
CA MET A 73 -30.61 -29.22 -4.12
C MET A 73 -30.80 -30.45 -3.22
N LEU A 74 -30.50 -30.31 -1.93
CA LEU A 74 -30.70 -31.37 -0.95
C LEU A 74 -32.18 -31.73 -0.80
N ALA A 75 -33.08 -30.75 -0.70
CA ALA A 75 -34.53 -30.96 -0.58
C ALA A 75 -35.13 -31.58 -1.86
N MET A 76 -34.54 -31.32 -3.02
CA MET A 76 -34.93 -31.89 -4.30
C MET A 76 -34.26 -33.23 -4.59
N GLN A 77 -33.45 -33.75 -3.67
CA GLN A 77 -32.66 -35.01 -3.79
C GLN A 77 -31.74 -35.04 -5.04
N LYS A 78 -31.27 -33.87 -5.50
CA LYS A 78 -30.38 -33.68 -6.64
C LYS A 78 -28.92 -33.82 -6.21
N PHE A 79 -28.51 -35.03 -5.82
CA PHE A 79 -27.20 -35.25 -5.24
C PHE A 79 -26.04 -35.05 -6.23
N GLU A 80 -26.22 -35.43 -7.49
CA GLU A 80 -25.19 -35.24 -8.53
C GLU A 80 -24.95 -33.74 -8.84
N GLU A 81 -26.06 -32.95 -8.92
CA GLU A 81 -25.96 -31.50 -9.11
C GLU A 81 -25.34 -30.81 -7.88
N LEU A 82 -25.65 -31.32 -6.69
CA LEU A 82 -25.08 -30.80 -5.44
C LEU A 82 -23.57 -31.07 -5.37
N ASP A 83 -23.12 -32.25 -5.76
CA ASP A 83 -21.70 -32.63 -5.74
C ASP A 83 -20.90 -31.77 -6.74
N ALA A 84 -21.43 -31.61 -7.96
CA ALA A 84 -20.86 -30.70 -8.96
C ALA A 84 -20.80 -29.25 -8.49
N TYR A 85 -21.85 -28.78 -7.79
CA TYR A 85 -21.88 -27.41 -7.25
C TYR A 85 -20.87 -27.21 -6.11
N LEU A 86 -20.73 -28.18 -5.21
CA LEU A 86 -19.72 -28.16 -4.16
C LEU A 86 -18.31 -28.16 -4.73
N ALA A 87 -18.04 -28.99 -5.75
CA ALA A 87 -16.76 -29.00 -6.46
C ALA A 87 -16.46 -27.65 -7.12
N THR A 88 -17.48 -26.96 -7.67
CA THR A 88 -17.31 -25.60 -8.23
C THR A 88 -16.99 -24.60 -7.13
N LEU A 89 -17.67 -24.66 -5.97
CA LEU A 89 -17.37 -23.79 -4.81
C LEU A 89 -15.99 -24.04 -4.25
N GLU A 90 -15.55 -25.30 -4.20
CA GLU A 90 -14.22 -25.70 -3.76
C GLU A 90 -13.15 -25.15 -4.74
N GLN A 91 -13.40 -25.26 -6.04
CA GLN A 91 -12.53 -24.70 -7.07
C GLN A 91 -12.49 -23.15 -7.05
N ASP A 92 -13.61 -22.49 -6.74
CA ASP A 92 -13.66 -21.04 -6.52
C ASP A 92 -12.90 -20.64 -5.25
N LEU A 93 -13.01 -21.38 -4.17
CA LEU A 93 -12.21 -21.20 -2.96
C LEU A 93 -10.73 -21.47 -3.22
N ASP A 94 -10.38 -22.53 -3.96
CA ASP A 94 -9.00 -22.86 -4.32
C ASP A 94 -8.42 -21.84 -5.33
N SER A 95 -9.23 -21.23 -6.16
CA SER A 95 -8.79 -20.12 -7.03
C SER A 95 -8.49 -18.84 -6.25
N ILE A 96 -9.10 -18.66 -5.08
CA ILE A 96 -8.77 -17.65 -4.08
C ILE A 96 -7.58 -18.13 -3.22
N ASP A 97 -7.41 -19.43 -3.09
CA ASP A 97 -6.38 -20.10 -2.31
C ASP A 97 -5.09 -20.32 -3.12
N ILE A 98 -4.46 -19.21 -3.48
CA ILE A 98 -3.02 -19.23 -3.39
C ILE A 98 -2.78 -19.04 -1.90
N ALA A 99 -2.89 -20.14 -1.16
CA ALA A 99 -2.51 -20.15 0.24
C ALA A 99 -1.00 -19.85 0.33
N ILE A 100 -0.67 -18.57 0.23
CA ILE A 100 0.66 -18.09 0.55
C ILE A 100 0.81 -18.33 2.04
N ARG A 101 1.48 -19.40 2.39
CA ARG A 101 1.77 -19.76 3.78
C ARG A 101 3.17 -19.29 4.12
N THR A 102 3.29 -18.06 4.56
CA THR A 102 4.58 -17.48 4.96
C THR A 102 4.99 -17.91 6.36
N GLY A 103 4.04 -18.30 7.21
CA GLY A 103 4.18 -18.49 8.64
C GLY A 103 3.67 -17.32 9.49
N ASN A 104 3.23 -16.22 8.88
CA ASN A 104 2.65 -15.06 9.55
C ASN A 104 1.29 -14.73 8.93
N VAL A 105 0.23 -14.78 9.76
CA VAL A 105 -1.17 -14.64 9.30
C VAL A 105 -1.46 -13.30 8.64
N GLY A 106 -0.90 -12.21 9.18
CA GLY A 106 -1.08 -10.87 8.60
C GLY A 106 -0.43 -10.75 7.22
N LEU A 107 0.77 -11.33 7.07
CA LEU A 107 1.50 -11.35 5.80
C LEU A 107 0.79 -12.24 4.77
N ASP A 108 0.25 -13.38 5.19
CA ASP A 108 -0.52 -14.29 4.34
C ASP A 108 -1.75 -13.56 3.75
N ALA A 109 -2.50 -12.86 4.61
CA ALA A 109 -3.69 -12.12 4.20
C ALA A 109 -3.36 -11.01 3.19
N ILE A 110 -2.35 -10.17 3.47
CA ILE A 110 -2.00 -9.06 2.58
C ILE A 110 -1.44 -9.54 1.24
N LEU A 111 -0.59 -10.58 1.26
CA LEU A 111 -0.03 -11.15 0.04
C LEU A 111 -1.11 -11.79 -0.82
N SER A 112 -1.99 -12.63 -0.24
CA SER A 112 -3.08 -13.28 -0.96
C SER A 112 -4.00 -12.25 -1.62
N SER A 113 -4.39 -11.20 -0.88
CA SER A 113 -5.22 -10.11 -1.39
C SER A 113 -4.56 -9.37 -2.56
N LYS A 114 -3.30 -8.95 -2.40
CA LYS A 114 -2.60 -8.17 -3.44
C LYS A 114 -2.22 -9.00 -4.66
N VAL A 115 -1.85 -10.26 -4.48
CA VAL A 115 -1.57 -11.19 -5.59
C VAL A 115 -2.84 -11.47 -6.39
N SER A 116 -4.00 -11.63 -5.73
CA SER A 116 -5.28 -11.77 -6.41
C SER A 116 -5.62 -10.55 -7.26
N ILE A 117 -5.43 -9.31 -6.73
CA ILE A 117 -5.64 -8.08 -7.49
C ILE A 117 -4.71 -8.00 -8.70
N ALA A 118 -3.42 -8.31 -8.51
CA ALA A 118 -2.44 -8.28 -9.59
C ALA A 118 -2.81 -9.24 -10.73
N ARG A 119 -3.24 -10.46 -10.41
CA ARG A 119 -3.66 -11.45 -11.40
C ARG A 119 -4.92 -11.05 -12.16
N LYS A 120 -5.91 -10.45 -11.47
CA LYS A 120 -7.10 -9.88 -12.13
C LYS A 120 -6.74 -8.81 -13.17
N ASN A 121 -5.62 -8.12 -12.97
CA ASN A 121 -5.08 -7.11 -13.89
C ASN A 121 -4.11 -7.70 -14.95
N ASN A 122 -4.14 -9.03 -15.15
CA ASN A 122 -3.26 -9.75 -16.08
C ASN A 122 -1.76 -9.49 -15.82
N ILE A 123 -1.37 -9.44 -14.56
CA ILE A 123 0.01 -9.31 -14.12
C ILE A 123 0.50 -10.69 -13.66
N GLU A 124 1.57 -11.20 -14.26
CA GLU A 124 2.21 -12.41 -13.82
C GLU A 124 2.87 -12.19 -12.45
N VAL A 125 2.53 -13.02 -11.46
CA VAL A 125 3.09 -12.89 -10.11
C VAL A 125 3.84 -14.15 -9.72
N ASN A 126 5.13 -13.95 -9.38
CA ASN A 126 5.95 -14.97 -8.74
C ASN A 126 6.22 -14.53 -7.29
N CYS A 127 5.77 -15.33 -6.32
CA CYS A 127 5.87 -15.03 -4.91
C CYS A 127 6.55 -16.17 -4.16
N THR A 128 7.66 -15.85 -3.50
CA THR A 128 8.35 -16.72 -2.57
C THR A 128 8.45 -15.99 -1.24
N ALA A 129 7.73 -16.46 -0.23
CA ALA A 129 7.69 -15.81 1.07
C ALA A 129 7.70 -16.86 2.18
N LYS A 130 8.65 -16.74 3.10
CA LYS A 130 8.74 -17.60 4.29
C LYS A 130 9.38 -16.81 5.43
N VAL A 131 8.64 -16.67 6.52
CA VAL A 131 9.10 -15.96 7.72
C VAL A 131 8.84 -16.79 8.99
N PRO A 132 9.56 -16.57 10.08
CA PRO A 132 9.23 -17.13 11.37
C PRO A 132 7.85 -16.67 11.84
N ALA A 133 7.17 -17.52 12.62
CA ALA A 133 5.88 -17.19 13.22
C ALA A 133 5.97 -15.96 14.14
N GLU A 134 7.08 -15.82 14.85
CA GLU A 134 7.36 -14.67 15.72
C GLU A 134 8.48 -13.82 15.13
N LEU A 135 8.17 -12.55 14.89
CA LEU A 135 9.10 -11.54 14.45
C LEU A 135 9.12 -10.40 15.48
N LYS A 136 10.29 -9.80 15.72
CA LYS A 136 10.39 -8.55 16.52
C LYS A 136 9.72 -7.35 15.83
N ILE A 137 9.39 -7.50 14.56
CA ILE A 137 8.72 -6.49 13.74
C ILE A 137 7.21 -6.66 13.92
N SER A 138 6.51 -5.59 14.28
CA SER A 138 5.04 -5.58 14.40
C SER A 138 4.38 -5.97 13.07
N ASP A 139 3.38 -6.86 13.13
CA ASP A 139 2.59 -7.28 11.96
C ASP A 139 1.98 -6.10 11.21
N VAL A 140 1.51 -5.07 11.93
CA VAL A 140 0.97 -3.84 11.32
C VAL A 140 2.03 -3.12 10.47
N HIS A 141 3.28 -3.08 10.92
CA HIS A 141 4.37 -2.47 10.17
C HIS A 141 4.79 -3.34 8.99
N LEU A 142 4.86 -4.64 9.18
CA LEU A 142 5.17 -5.59 8.12
C LEU A 142 4.13 -5.55 7.00
N CYS A 143 2.85 -5.62 7.36
CA CYS A 143 1.74 -5.47 6.41
C CYS A 143 1.75 -4.10 5.71
N ALA A 144 2.10 -3.03 6.43
CA ALA A 144 2.21 -1.70 5.84
C ALA A 144 3.35 -1.59 4.82
N ILE A 145 4.52 -2.19 5.09
CA ILE A 145 5.63 -2.22 4.13
C ILE A 145 5.22 -3.00 2.88
N VAL A 146 4.80 -4.27 3.06
CA VAL A 146 4.48 -5.17 1.95
C VAL A 146 3.31 -4.65 1.12
N GLY A 147 2.25 -4.16 1.78
CA GLY A 147 1.10 -3.56 1.11
C GLY A 147 1.48 -2.38 0.23
N ASN A 148 2.26 -1.42 0.76
CA ASN A 148 2.71 -0.26 -0.02
C ASN A 148 3.66 -0.65 -1.17
N LEU A 149 4.53 -1.64 -0.98
CA LEU A 149 5.40 -2.14 -2.06
C LEU A 149 4.58 -2.73 -3.20
N LEU A 150 3.58 -3.57 -2.88
CA LEU A 150 2.73 -4.23 -3.86
C LEU A 150 1.78 -3.27 -4.55
N ASP A 151 1.20 -2.30 -3.84
CA ASP A 151 0.38 -1.25 -4.45
C ASP A 151 1.18 -0.44 -5.48
N ASN A 152 2.40 -0.06 -5.14
CA ASN A 152 3.29 0.63 -6.08
C ASN A 152 3.64 -0.24 -7.31
N ALA A 153 3.86 -1.55 -7.10
CA ALA A 153 4.18 -2.48 -8.16
C ALA A 153 3.00 -2.69 -9.12
N ILE A 154 1.79 -2.89 -8.58
CA ILE A 154 0.56 -3.05 -9.35
C ILE A 154 0.29 -1.79 -10.17
N GLU A 155 0.31 -0.60 -9.53
CA GLU A 155 0.11 0.69 -10.20
C GLU A 155 1.12 0.93 -11.34
N ALA A 156 2.38 0.52 -11.16
CA ALA A 156 3.40 0.64 -12.19
C ALA A 156 3.10 -0.28 -13.40
N CYS A 157 2.68 -1.51 -13.13
CA CYS A 157 2.29 -2.48 -14.16
C CYS A 157 1.02 -2.05 -14.92
N GLU A 158 0.04 -1.46 -14.25
CA GLU A 158 -1.20 -0.96 -14.87
C GLU A 158 -0.91 0.16 -15.87
N LYS A 159 0.09 1.00 -15.61
CA LYS A 159 0.52 2.07 -16.52
C LYS A 159 1.19 1.56 -17.81
N ILE A 160 1.56 0.30 -17.85
CA ILE A 160 2.05 -0.35 -19.07
C ILE A 160 0.83 -0.61 -19.95
N LYS A 161 0.67 0.17 -21.01
CA LYS A 161 -0.41 -0.02 -21.98
C LYS A 161 -0.25 -1.39 -22.63
N GLY A 162 -1.14 -2.31 -22.29
CA GLY A 162 -1.23 -3.64 -22.91
C GLY A 162 -1.64 -3.54 -24.38
N GLY A 163 -1.13 -4.42 -25.18
CA GLY A 163 -1.55 -4.71 -26.55
C GLY A 163 -1.01 -6.09 -26.88
N GLU A 164 -1.65 -6.80 -27.80
CA GLU A 164 -1.28 -8.15 -28.29
C GLU A 164 0.07 -8.20 -29.04
N ASP A 165 0.90 -7.17 -28.89
CA ASP A 165 2.20 -7.06 -29.50
C ASP A 165 3.22 -7.90 -28.70
N PRO A 166 3.73 -9.01 -29.25
CA PRO A 166 4.70 -9.89 -28.57
C PRO A 166 6.04 -9.20 -28.25
N THR A 167 6.28 -8.01 -28.80
CA THR A 167 7.50 -7.23 -28.52
C THR A 167 7.38 -6.34 -27.28
N ARG A 168 6.20 -6.26 -26.63
CA ARG A 168 5.97 -5.43 -25.44
C ARG A 168 6.40 -6.16 -24.18
N PRO A 169 6.91 -5.40 -23.18
CA PRO A 169 7.32 -5.99 -21.91
C PRO A 169 6.13 -6.64 -21.21
N GLN A 170 6.26 -7.91 -20.91
CA GLN A 170 5.29 -8.67 -20.14
C GLN A 170 5.13 -8.02 -18.74
N LYS A 171 3.90 -7.87 -18.27
CA LYS A 171 3.61 -7.34 -16.94
C LYS A 171 3.94 -8.41 -15.91
N PHE A 172 4.86 -8.13 -15.02
CA PHE A 172 5.22 -9.05 -13.95
C PHE A 172 5.48 -8.34 -12.61
N ILE A 173 5.28 -9.08 -11.53
CA ILE A 173 5.70 -8.73 -10.17
C ILE A 173 6.41 -9.95 -9.58
N ARG A 174 7.61 -9.76 -9.04
CA ARG A 174 8.36 -10.78 -8.30
C ARG A 174 8.49 -10.34 -6.86
N ILE A 175 8.12 -11.23 -5.95
CA ILE A 175 8.11 -11.00 -4.52
C ILE A 175 9.01 -12.03 -3.86
N TYR A 176 9.95 -11.58 -3.07
CA TYR A 176 10.74 -12.43 -2.21
C TYR A 176 10.73 -11.88 -0.79
N ILE A 177 10.35 -12.71 0.18
CA ILE A 177 10.36 -12.37 1.61
C ILE A 177 10.98 -13.55 2.35
N GLY A 178 12.04 -13.30 3.09
CA GLY A 178 12.69 -14.37 3.84
C GLY A 178 13.78 -13.85 4.76
N LEU A 179 14.38 -14.75 5.51
CA LEU A 179 15.50 -14.42 6.37
C LEU A 179 16.81 -14.44 5.56
N PHE A 180 17.57 -13.38 5.71
CA PHE A 180 18.95 -13.31 5.22
C PHE A 180 19.88 -12.96 6.39
N LYS A 181 20.64 -13.93 6.86
CA LYS A 181 21.37 -13.85 8.13
C LYS A 181 20.40 -13.57 9.27
N GLU A 182 20.62 -12.53 10.08
CA GLU A 182 19.75 -12.11 11.20
C GLU A 182 18.85 -10.93 10.81
N GLN A 183 18.45 -10.85 9.54
CA GLN A 183 17.63 -9.77 9.02
C GLN A 183 16.46 -10.34 8.23
N LEU A 184 15.32 -9.67 8.32
CA LEU A 184 14.20 -9.89 7.40
C LEU A 184 14.50 -9.14 6.10
N TYR A 185 14.61 -9.88 5.00
CA TYR A 185 14.80 -9.33 3.67
C TYR A 185 13.50 -9.41 2.89
N ILE A 186 13.06 -8.28 2.38
CA ILE A 186 11.87 -8.12 1.54
C ILE A 186 12.31 -7.50 0.22
N SER A 187 12.03 -8.17 -0.89
CA SER A 187 12.30 -7.66 -2.23
C SER A 187 11.05 -7.73 -3.08
N VAL A 188 10.68 -6.60 -3.68
CA VAL A 188 9.61 -6.53 -4.67
C VAL A 188 10.17 -5.88 -5.92
N SER A 189 10.11 -6.60 -7.05
CA SER A 189 10.48 -6.08 -8.36
C SER A 189 9.31 -6.21 -9.33
N ASN A 190 9.15 -5.22 -10.18
CA ASN A 190 8.05 -5.16 -11.14
C ASN A 190 8.48 -4.56 -12.48
N SER A 191 7.74 -4.91 -13.52
CA SER A 191 7.84 -4.25 -14.82
C SER A 191 7.38 -2.79 -14.73
N THR A 192 8.03 -1.91 -15.50
CA THR A 192 7.68 -0.48 -15.56
C THR A 192 7.84 0.06 -16.99
N ASN A 193 7.09 1.09 -17.31
CA ASN A 193 7.18 1.77 -18.62
C ASN A 193 8.35 2.76 -18.72
N SER A 194 9.24 2.78 -17.72
CA SER A 194 10.38 3.70 -17.68
C SER A 194 11.44 3.28 -18.70
N LYS A 195 11.64 4.09 -19.75
CA LYS A 195 12.68 3.89 -20.77
C LYS A 195 14.04 4.40 -20.34
N HIS A 196 14.13 5.17 -19.27
CA HIS A 196 15.35 5.81 -18.82
C HIS A 196 15.59 5.58 -17.33
N ARG A 197 16.88 5.47 -16.96
CA ARG A 197 17.31 5.43 -15.56
C ARG A 197 17.03 6.80 -14.91
N ARG A 198 15.87 6.93 -14.23
CA ARG A 198 15.54 8.15 -13.49
C ARG A 198 16.30 8.18 -12.17
N ARG A 199 16.84 9.35 -11.79
CA ARG A 199 17.42 9.52 -10.47
C ARG A 199 16.35 9.34 -9.38
N LEU A 200 16.70 8.66 -8.29
CA LEU A 200 15.78 8.35 -7.18
C LEU A 200 15.04 9.59 -6.66
N ASN A 201 15.73 10.74 -6.60
CA ASN A 201 15.16 12.00 -6.14
C ASN A 201 14.03 12.52 -7.04
N GLU A 202 14.06 12.24 -8.33
CA GLU A 202 12.99 12.63 -9.27
C GLU A 202 11.73 11.78 -9.11
N LEU A 203 11.87 10.52 -8.68
CA LEU A 203 10.74 9.64 -8.40
C LEU A 203 9.99 10.04 -7.13
N ILE A 204 10.71 10.55 -6.13
CA ILE A 204 10.14 11.04 -4.88
C ILE A 204 9.45 12.39 -5.10
N THR A 205 10.02 13.26 -5.93
CA THR A 205 9.48 14.61 -6.21
C THR A 205 8.36 14.63 -7.24
N SER A 206 8.36 13.74 -8.25
CA SER A 206 7.29 13.65 -9.24
C SER A 206 5.97 13.10 -8.68
N LYS A 207 6.01 12.46 -7.49
CA LYS A 207 4.85 11.95 -6.76
C LYS A 207 4.44 12.85 -5.57
N LEU A 208 4.70 14.16 -5.65
CA LEU A 208 4.27 15.16 -4.65
C LEU A 208 2.73 15.36 -4.59
N GLY A 209 1.95 14.62 -5.40
CA GLY A 209 0.52 14.41 -5.22
C GLY A 209 0.23 13.22 -4.28
N GLU A 210 -1.01 12.80 -4.15
CA GLU A 210 -1.56 11.78 -3.22
C GLU A 210 -0.78 10.45 -3.14
N HIS A 211 0.11 10.14 -4.06
CA HIS A 211 0.83 8.87 -4.21
C HIS A 211 2.24 8.84 -3.58
N GLY A 212 2.74 9.95 -3.03
CA GLY A 212 4.09 10.02 -2.41
C GLY A 212 4.17 9.46 -0.99
N PHE A 213 3.03 9.21 -0.35
CA PHE A 213 2.98 8.81 1.06
C PHE A 213 3.43 7.36 1.31
N GLY A 214 3.16 6.44 0.38
CA GLY A 214 3.51 5.02 0.53
C GLY A 214 5.01 4.78 0.65
N LEU A 215 5.81 5.37 -0.22
CA LEU A 215 7.27 5.22 -0.20
C LEU A 215 7.89 5.84 1.06
N ARG A 216 7.43 7.02 1.47
CA ARG A 216 7.88 7.67 2.72
C ARG A 216 7.51 6.86 3.96
N ARG A 217 6.35 6.17 3.93
CA ARG A 217 5.92 5.30 5.02
C ARG A 217 6.84 4.11 5.16
N ILE A 218 7.28 3.50 4.06
CA ILE A 218 8.24 2.41 4.05
C ILE A 218 9.56 2.88 4.68
N ASP A 219 10.09 4.05 4.26
CA ASP A 219 11.34 4.60 4.77
C ASP A 219 11.26 4.83 6.28
N LYS A 220 10.20 5.46 6.77
CA LYS A 220 9.99 5.71 8.21
C LYS A 220 9.86 4.43 9.03
N ILE A 221 9.20 3.40 8.49
CA ILE A 221 9.10 2.13 9.20
C ILE A 221 10.46 1.43 9.21
N ALA A 222 11.18 1.41 8.10
CA ALA A 222 12.51 0.82 8.06
C ALA A 222 13.47 1.51 9.04
N GLU A 223 13.49 2.85 9.06
CA GLU A 223 14.28 3.65 10.00
C GLU A 223 13.94 3.33 11.47
N LYS A 224 12.66 3.13 11.79
CA LYS A 224 12.20 2.75 13.15
C LYS A 224 12.82 1.43 13.65
N TYR A 225 13.15 0.52 12.74
CA TYR A 225 13.75 -0.78 13.06
C TYR A 225 15.25 -0.84 12.71
N ASP A 226 15.92 0.32 12.58
CA ASP A 226 17.33 0.43 12.17
C ASP A 226 17.61 -0.34 10.86
N GLY A 227 16.61 -0.38 10.00
CA GLY A 227 16.63 -1.08 8.74
C GLY A 227 17.08 -0.19 7.58
N PHE A 228 17.18 -0.79 6.42
CA PHE A 228 17.66 -0.15 5.21
C PHE A 228 16.71 -0.39 4.04
N VAL A 229 16.50 0.64 3.21
CA VAL A 229 15.70 0.57 1.98
C VAL A 229 16.58 0.92 0.78
N ASN A 230 16.66 0.01 -0.19
CA ASN A 230 17.35 0.20 -1.44
C ASN A 230 16.35 0.16 -2.61
N ARG A 231 16.50 1.08 -3.56
CA ARG A 231 15.63 1.15 -4.74
C ARG A 231 16.50 1.21 -5.98
N LYS A 232 16.19 0.33 -6.93
CA LYS A 232 16.87 0.27 -8.24
C LYS A 232 15.84 0.54 -9.34
N ASN A 233 16.16 1.46 -10.20
CA ASN A 233 15.33 1.78 -11.36
C ASN A 233 16.16 1.57 -12.62
N GLU A 234 15.88 0.49 -13.32
CA GLU A 234 16.50 0.14 -14.58
C GLU A 234 15.48 0.24 -15.72
N PRO A 235 15.92 0.33 -17.00
CA PRO A 235 14.98 0.35 -18.11
C PRO A 235 14.05 -0.87 -18.07
N GLY A 236 12.76 -0.64 -17.93
CA GLY A 236 11.74 -1.69 -17.91
C GLY A 236 11.52 -2.38 -16.55
N ILE A 237 12.37 -2.17 -15.55
CA ILE A 237 12.28 -2.84 -14.24
C ILE A 237 12.49 -1.84 -13.11
N PHE A 238 11.64 -1.91 -12.10
CA PHE A 238 11.82 -1.23 -10.83
C PHE A 238 11.87 -2.26 -9.70
N ALA A 239 12.84 -2.12 -8.80
CA ALA A 239 12.99 -3.00 -7.65
C ALA A 239 13.15 -2.19 -6.36
N THR A 240 12.50 -2.64 -5.30
CA THR A 240 12.68 -2.14 -3.94
C THR A 240 13.06 -3.29 -3.02
N GLU A 241 14.14 -3.10 -2.29
CA GLU A 241 14.66 -4.03 -1.30
C GLU A 241 14.59 -3.36 0.08
N VAL A 242 14.06 -4.07 1.07
CA VAL A 242 13.99 -3.62 2.46
C VAL A 242 14.67 -4.66 3.33
N MET A 243 15.57 -4.23 4.20
CA MET A 243 16.24 -5.07 5.19
C MET A 243 15.91 -4.55 6.58
N LEU A 244 15.41 -5.42 7.45
CA LEU A 244 15.03 -5.08 8.82
C LEU A 244 15.76 -6.05 9.77
N PRO A 245 16.58 -5.57 10.70
CA PRO A 245 17.18 -6.39 11.76
C PRO A 245 16.13 -7.08 12.62
N LEU A 246 16.42 -8.30 13.09
CA LEU A 246 15.52 -9.13 13.91
C LEU A 246 15.95 -9.15 15.38
#